data_ca1eb7330a660c1a1595e91979b1dc8d
#
_entry.id   ca1eb7330a660c1a1595e91979b1dc8d
#
_cell.length_a   1.000
_cell.length_b   1.000
_cell.length_c   1.000
_cell.angle_alpha   90.00
_cell.angle_beta   90.00
_cell.angle_gamma   90.00
#
_symmetry.space_group_name_H-M   'P 1'
#
loop_
_entity.id
_entity.type
_entity.pdbx_description
1 polymer ?
#
loop_
_entity_poly.entity_id
_entity_poly.type
_entity_poly.pdbx_seq_one_letter_code
_entity_poly.pdbx_strand_id
1 'polypeptide(L)'
;MSLNRSRIPPPVRGGPSRRGVLRGGGAMALTGAMGAAVAGCGTGLGVDSHGIVHIEVWHGQTSTALRAVKRLVADFHRGHPTIRIDLSGGVLADDMLQKVMAGLVAGSPPDIAYIFGSDLASVARSPQLADLTTVVESGRVPWKQYWPAAREGVTVDGVVRAVPAVLDSLAVVCNKTLFRRAGLELPGPGWTWRDFIETARKLTDRGRGTFGTGWPAAGDEDTVWRMWPMIWDLGGEVIAEGKREIGFAGEPGVRSLEVLAALAKDRSVYVDPKPGGEQMYQAFAAGRLGMVATGPWQLPDIRQAKIDYQVVPLPGFSGRSVTISGPDTWSVFDNGSARLKAARTFVGWLMEPEQAYRWDTQAGSLPQSRPAERRPQWRAYAAEVPGLPVFTEVLETARVRPVDRAYPKISMPFGEAITAVLLGKSTPAKALRRCADEANAAIAKVR
;
A
#
# COMPACT_ATOMS: atom_id res chain seq x y z
N MET A 1 18.17 18.62 -64.48
CA MET A 1 17.34 19.84 -64.33
C MET A 1 17.04 20.04 -62.85
N SER A 2 17.68 21.06 -62.38
CA SER A 2 17.40 22.01 -61.29
C SER A 2 17.12 21.49 -59.87
N LEU A 3 18.16 21.60 -59.09
CA LEU A 3 18.22 21.55 -57.60
C LEU A 3 17.45 22.75 -57.01
N ASN A 4 16.60 22.53 -56.03
CA ASN A 4 16.09 23.62 -55.19
C ASN A 4 16.59 23.44 -53.75
N ARG A 5 17.53 24.32 -53.34
CA ARG A 5 18.09 24.45 -52.02
C ARG A 5 17.13 25.31 -51.17
N SER A 6 16.53 24.78 -50.14
CA SER A 6 15.83 25.57 -49.11
C SER A 6 16.75 25.91 -47.95
N ARG A 7 16.73 27.19 -47.62
CA ARG A 7 17.62 27.93 -46.72
C ARG A 7 17.36 27.62 -45.27
N ILE A 8 18.47 27.51 -44.52
CA ILE A 8 18.52 27.47 -43.04
C ILE A 8 18.42 28.91 -42.51
N PRO A 9 17.54 29.21 -41.53
CA PRO A 9 17.56 30.53 -40.87
C PRO A 9 18.65 30.61 -39.78
N PRO A 10 19.17 31.84 -39.49
CA PRO A 10 20.28 32.04 -38.55
C PRO A 10 19.84 31.99 -37.10
N PRO A 11 20.81 31.81 -36.13
CA PRO A 11 20.53 31.65 -34.71
C PRO A 11 20.15 33.01 -34.05
N VAL A 12 19.15 32.93 -33.16
CA VAL A 12 18.68 34.03 -32.33
C VAL A 12 19.67 34.27 -31.19
N ARG A 13 20.12 35.50 -31.06
CA ARG A 13 21.05 36.01 -30.04
C ARG A 13 20.42 36.00 -28.64
N GLY A 14 21.29 35.73 -27.64
CA GLY A 14 20.98 35.54 -26.23
C GLY A 14 20.34 36.72 -25.53
N GLY A 15 19.51 36.42 -24.56
CA GLY A 15 19.02 37.33 -23.53
C GLY A 15 19.96 37.39 -22.30
N PRO A 16 19.89 38.42 -21.46
CA PRO A 16 20.93 38.77 -20.51
C PRO A 16 21.01 37.90 -19.26
N SER A 17 22.24 37.71 -18.80
CA SER A 17 22.61 36.93 -17.62
C SER A 17 22.17 37.59 -16.31
N ARG A 18 21.72 36.77 -15.36
CA ARG A 18 21.39 37.17 -13.98
C ARG A 18 22.66 37.45 -13.13
N ARG A 19 23.42 38.51 -13.45
CA ARG A 19 24.45 39.04 -12.54
C ARG A 19 24.58 40.53 -12.77
N GLY A 20 23.97 41.36 -11.92
CA GLY A 20 24.22 42.78 -11.91
C GLY A 20 23.05 43.65 -11.49
N VAL A 21 22.53 43.49 -10.25
CA VAL A 21 21.84 44.60 -9.56
C VAL A 21 22.17 44.47 -8.07
N LEU A 22 23.29 45.07 -7.69
CA LEU A 22 23.60 45.45 -6.32
C LEU A 22 24.55 46.64 -6.40
N ARG A 23 23.98 47.87 -6.33
CA ARG A 23 24.63 49.10 -5.81
C ARG A 23 23.75 50.28 -6.15
N GLY A 24 23.32 50.98 -5.14
CA GLY A 24 22.65 52.28 -5.25
C GLY A 24 21.80 52.55 -4.01
N GLY A 25 22.41 53.19 -3.03
CA GLY A 25 21.79 53.59 -1.77
C GLY A 25 20.90 54.83 -1.92
N GLY A 26 20.08 55.07 -0.90
CA GLY A 26 19.25 56.26 -0.76
C GLY A 26 18.40 56.14 0.51
N ALA A 27 18.93 56.70 1.60
CA ALA A 27 18.17 56.88 2.84
C ALA A 27 17.12 57.99 2.65
N MET A 28 15.86 57.69 3.04
CA MET A 28 14.91 58.74 3.49
C MET A 28 14.03 58.16 4.59
N ALA A 29 14.22 58.72 5.76
CA ALA A 29 13.36 58.52 6.90
C ALA A 29 12.05 59.31 6.69
N LEU A 30 10.92 58.65 6.91
CA LEU A 30 9.63 59.28 7.21
C LEU A 30 8.90 58.48 8.26
N THR A 31 8.89 59.01 9.45
CA THR A 31 8.04 58.66 10.59
C THR A 31 6.58 58.84 10.22
N GLY A 32 5.79 57.74 10.34
CA GLY A 32 4.36 57.75 10.22
C GLY A 32 3.80 56.58 11.01
N ALA A 33 3.40 56.86 12.25
CA ALA A 33 2.68 55.89 13.10
C ALA A 33 1.32 55.61 12.49
N MET A 34 1.09 54.35 12.09
CA MET A 34 -0.22 53.77 12.00
C MET A 34 -0.10 52.31 12.48
N GLY A 35 -0.63 52.05 13.66
CA GLY A 35 -0.80 50.73 14.22
C GLY A 35 -1.73 49.92 13.33
N ALA A 36 -1.15 49.18 12.39
CA ALA A 36 -1.81 48.02 11.83
C ALA A 36 -1.67 46.90 12.87
N ALA A 37 -2.75 46.61 13.57
CA ALA A 37 -2.90 45.40 14.31
C ALA A 37 -2.64 44.26 13.31
N VAL A 38 -1.43 43.69 13.36
CA VAL A 38 -1.18 42.35 12.86
C VAL A 38 -2.06 41.47 13.77
N ALA A 39 -3.27 41.23 13.34
CA ALA A 39 -4.02 40.11 13.82
C ALA A 39 -3.18 38.88 13.47
N GLY A 40 -2.27 38.54 14.36
CA GLY A 40 -1.59 37.27 14.37
C GLY A 40 -2.72 36.23 14.44
N CYS A 41 -3.00 35.62 13.30
CA CYS A 41 -3.73 34.37 13.28
C CYS A 41 -2.92 33.40 14.10
N GLY A 42 -3.11 33.45 15.40
CA GLY A 42 -2.75 32.40 16.33
C GLY A 42 -3.65 31.21 16.01
N THR A 43 -3.21 30.38 15.08
CA THR A 43 -3.84 29.09 14.76
C THR A 43 -3.61 28.07 15.86
N GLY A 44 -3.65 28.51 17.11
CA GLY A 44 -3.31 27.68 18.26
C GLY A 44 -4.30 26.59 18.62
N LEU A 45 -5.49 26.51 18.00
CA LEU A 45 -6.53 25.59 18.48
C LEU A 45 -7.19 24.74 17.37
N GLY A 46 -6.85 24.89 16.09
CA GLY A 46 -7.46 24.12 15.01
C GLY A 46 -9.00 24.31 14.89
N VAL A 47 -9.54 25.36 15.50
CA VAL A 47 -10.97 25.70 15.50
C VAL A 47 -11.12 27.03 14.81
N ASP A 48 -11.97 27.11 13.81
CA ASP A 48 -12.26 28.35 13.10
C ASP A 48 -13.21 29.30 13.88
N SER A 49 -13.48 30.49 13.31
CA SER A 49 -14.35 31.50 13.90
C SER A 49 -15.81 31.04 14.08
N HIS A 50 -16.21 29.94 13.44
CA HIS A 50 -17.53 29.35 13.54
C HIS A 50 -17.57 28.15 14.50
N GLY A 51 -16.47 27.85 15.18
CA GLY A 51 -16.37 26.71 16.09
C GLY A 51 -16.17 25.37 15.38
N ILE A 52 -15.81 25.38 14.09
CA ILE A 52 -15.56 24.16 13.31
C ILE A 52 -14.11 23.76 13.45
N VAL A 53 -13.88 22.48 13.77
CA VAL A 53 -12.54 21.87 13.83
C VAL A 53 -12.19 21.32 12.45
N HIS A 54 -11.10 21.79 11.87
CA HIS A 54 -10.56 21.28 10.63
C HIS A 54 -9.48 20.24 10.91
N ILE A 55 -9.57 19.06 10.29
CA ILE A 55 -8.58 18.00 10.36
C ILE A 55 -8.16 17.57 8.96
N GLU A 56 -6.86 17.39 8.76
CA GLU A 56 -6.28 16.96 7.50
C GLU A 56 -6.05 15.44 7.51
N VAL A 57 -6.49 14.77 6.43
CA VAL A 57 -6.33 13.33 6.24
C VAL A 57 -5.48 13.07 5.00
N TRP A 58 -4.28 12.51 5.18
CA TRP A 58 -3.45 12.08 4.06
C TRP A 58 -3.74 10.64 3.69
N HIS A 59 -3.94 10.39 2.38
CA HIS A 59 -4.28 9.05 1.89
C HIS A 59 -3.69 8.78 0.50
N GLY A 60 -3.42 7.49 0.21
CA GLY A 60 -2.98 7.01 -1.09
C GLY A 60 -4.10 6.39 -1.93
N GLN A 61 -5.36 6.60 -1.56
CA GLN A 61 -6.48 5.95 -2.24
C GLN A 61 -6.68 6.45 -3.66
N THR A 62 -6.90 5.51 -4.59
CA THR A 62 -7.18 5.77 -6.00
C THR A 62 -8.51 5.12 -6.41
N SER A 63 -8.93 5.30 -7.65
CA SER A 63 -10.05 4.58 -8.28
C SER A 63 -11.32 4.47 -7.41
N THR A 64 -11.77 3.27 -7.16
CA THR A 64 -13.01 2.98 -6.41
C THR A 64 -12.88 3.33 -4.94
N ALA A 65 -11.73 3.06 -4.33
CA ALA A 65 -11.45 3.38 -2.93
C ALA A 65 -11.47 4.90 -2.67
N LEU A 66 -10.95 5.71 -3.60
CA LEU A 66 -11.05 7.18 -3.51
C LEU A 66 -12.49 7.66 -3.51
N ARG A 67 -13.33 7.07 -4.35
CA ARG A 67 -14.77 7.40 -4.35
C ARG A 67 -15.46 7.00 -3.05
N ALA A 68 -15.04 5.87 -2.47
CA ALA A 68 -15.58 5.38 -1.20
C ALA A 68 -15.24 6.31 -0.03
N VAL A 69 -13.95 6.68 0.14
CA VAL A 69 -13.56 7.58 1.23
C VAL A 69 -14.21 8.95 1.11
N LYS A 70 -14.33 9.50 -0.11
CA LYS A 70 -15.05 10.79 -0.31
C LYS A 70 -16.51 10.71 0.10
N ARG A 71 -17.20 9.60 -0.18
CA ARG A 71 -18.61 9.41 0.26
C ARG A 71 -18.71 9.29 1.78
N LEU A 72 -17.82 8.52 2.41
CA LEU A 72 -17.80 8.39 3.88
C LEU A 72 -17.53 9.73 4.56
N VAL A 73 -16.61 10.54 4.06
CA VAL A 73 -16.35 11.89 4.57
C VAL A 73 -17.59 12.79 4.42
N ALA A 74 -18.26 12.75 3.27
CA ALA A 74 -19.50 13.52 3.08
C ALA A 74 -20.62 13.08 4.05
N ASP A 75 -20.72 11.78 4.34
CA ASP A 75 -21.67 11.23 5.29
C ASP A 75 -21.33 11.63 6.73
N PHE A 76 -20.04 11.57 7.08
CA PHE A 76 -19.55 12.02 8.38
C PHE A 76 -19.88 13.50 8.64
N HIS A 77 -19.65 14.38 7.65
CA HIS A 77 -19.96 15.79 7.75
C HIS A 77 -21.45 16.07 8.04
N ARG A 78 -22.39 15.23 7.51
CA ARG A 78 -23.81 15.38 7.81
C ARG A 78 -24.16 15.07 9.26
N GLY A 79 -23.47 14.13 9.86
CA GLY A 79 -23.67 13.76 11.28
C GLY A 79 -22.83 14.58 12.27
N HIS A 80 -21.80 15.27 11.79
CA HIS A 80 -20.81 15.97 12.63
C HIS A 80 -20.54 17.39 12.08
N PRO A 81 -21.50 18.32 12.15
CA PRO A 81 -21.40 19.62 11.49
C PRO A 81 -20.27 20.52 12.03
N THR A 82 -19.73 20.23 13.22
CA THR A 82 -18.63 20.95 13.84
C THR A 82 -17.24 20.39 13.49
N ILE A 83 -17.13 19.36 12.65
CA ILE A 83 -15.88 18.78 12.21
C ILE A 83 -15.82 18.81 10.68
N ARG A 84 -14.73 19.32 10.14
CA ARG A 84 -14.41 19.29 8.71
C ARG A 84 -13.19 18.41 8.47
N ILE A 85 -13.28 17.54 7.46
CA ILE A 85 -12.23 16.65 7.02
C ILE A 85 -11.76 17.12 5.66
N ASP A 86 -10.49 17.47 5.58
CA ASP A 86 -9.82 17.87 4.35
C ASP A 86 -8.96 16.68 3.86
N LEU A 87 -9.43 16.05 2.77
CA LEU A 87 -8.75 14.91 2.16
C LEU A 87 -7.59 15.38 1.28
N SER A 88 -6.39 14.96 1.61
CA SER A 88 -5.16 15.26 0.86
C SER A 88 -4.60 13.97 0.27
N GLY A 89 -4.72 13.82 -1.05
CA GLY A 89 -4.23 12.68 -1.83
C GLY A 89 -2.95 13.02 -2.61
N GLY A 90 -2.69 12.22 -3.65
CA GLY A 90 -1.59 12.47 -4.62
C GLY A 90 -0.23 11.87 -4.23
N VAL A 91 -0.16 11.15 -3.11
CA VAL A 91 0.98 10.31 -2.71
C VAL A 91 0.47 8.89 -2.60
N LEU A 92 1.13 7.94 -3.25
CA LEU A 92 0.79 6.53 -3.15
C LEU A 92 1.04 6.01 -1.72
N ALA A 93 0.37 4.91 -1.36
CA ALA A 93 0.51 4.31 -0.03
C ALA A 93 1.97 3.91 0.26
N ASP A 94 2.69 3.42 -0.74
CA ASP A 94 4.12 3.05 -0.66
C ASP A 94 5.06 4.22 -0.28
N ASP A 95 4.71 5.45 -0.69
CA ASP A 95 5.50 6.65 -0.39
C ASP A 95 5.02 7.40 0.86
N MET A 96 3.89 6.96 1.45
CA MET A 96 3.22 7.69 2.54
C MET A 96 4.09 7.75 3.80
N LEU A 97 4.83 6.68 4.12
CA LEU A 97 5.74 6.69 5.28
C LEU A 97 6.73 7.85 5.18
N GLN A 98 7.35 8.07 4.02
CA GLN A 98 8.33 9.13 3.82
C GLN A 98 7.70 10.52 4.00
N LYS A 99 6.50 10.71 3.45
CA LYS A 99 5.74 11.97 3.61
C LYS A 99 5.40 12.23 5.08
N VAL A 100 4.91 11.24 5.81
CA VAL A 100 4.58 11.34 7.23
C VAL A 100 5.82 11.65 8.07
N MET A 101 6.94 10.95 7.82
CA MET A 101 8.20 11.20 8.52
C MET A 101 8.72 12.60 8.28
N ALA A 102 8.61 13.13 7.05
CA ALA A 102 8.97 14.51 6.74
C ALA A 102 8.07 15.52 7.49
N GLY A 103 6.76 15.28 7.55
CA GLY A 103 5.82 16.09 8.32
C GLY A 103 6.12 16.10 9.81
N LEU A 104 6.48 14.96 10.39
CA LEU A 104 6.88 14.84 11.80
C LEU A 104 8.17 15.64 12.09
N VAL A 105 9.17 15.56 11.21
CA VAL A 105 10.41 16.34 11.35
C VAL A 105 10.13 17.84 11.23
N ALA A 106 9.21 18.24 10.37
CA ALA A 106 8.80 19.64 10.20
C ALA A 106 7.87 20.15 11.33
N GLY A 107 7.43 19.29 12.26
CA GLY A 107 6.47 19.63 13.31
C GLY A 107 5.05 19.89 12.80
N SER A 108 4.74 19.40 11.60
CA SER A 108 3.42 19.57 10.94
C SER A 108 2.95 18.28 10.28
N PRO A 109 2.78 17.17 11.04
CA PRO A 109 2.17 15.97 10.52
C PRO A 109 0.67 16.23 10.23
N PRO A 110 0.01 15.38 9.42
CA PRO A 110 -1.45 15.44 9.27
C PRO A 110 -2.13 15.05 10.58
N ASP A 111 -3.44 15.22 10.67
CA ASP A 111 -4.19 14.69 11.81
C ASP A 111 -4.41 13.20 11.71
N ILE A 112 -4.58 12.72 10.48
CA ILE A 112 -4.71 11.29 10.17
C ILE A 112 -3.88 10.99 8.92
N ALA A 113 -3.14 9.87 8.94
CA ALA A 113 -2.51 9.33 7.75
C ALA A 113 -2.92 7.87 7.52
N TYR A 114 -3.09 7.53 6.25
CA TYR A 114 -3.20 6.15 5.80
C TYR A 114 -1.79 5.60 5.56
N ILE A 115 -1.36 4.67 6.39
CA ILE A 115 -0.04 4.03 6.27
C ILE A 115 -0.16 2.51 6.41
N PHE A 116 0.82 1.78 5.89
CA PHE A 116 0.90 0.34 6.10
C PHE A 116 1.14 0.00 7.57
N GLY A 117 0.51 -1.07 8.07
CA GLY A 117 0.73 -1.54 9.45
C GLY A 117 2.20 -1.87 9.72
N SER A 118 2.92 -2.39 8.74
CA SER A 118 4.36 -2.65 8.82
C SER A 118 5.23 -1.41 9.08
N ASP A 119 4.74 -0.22 8.73
CA ASP A 119 5.46 1.05 8.91
C ASP A 119 5.19 1.69 10.27
N LEU A 120 4.14 1.21 10.96
CA LEU A 120 3.64 1.82 12.19
C LEU A 120 4.70 1.90 13.29
N ALA A 121 5.57 0.87 13.42
CA ALA A 121 6.65 0.89 14.38
C ALA A 121 7.69 1.99 14.14
N SER A 122 7.88 2.41 12.89
CA SER A 122 8.77 3.53 12.54
C SER A 122 8.17 4.87 12.99
N VAL A 123 6.88 5.05 12.78
CA VAL A 123 6.13 6.26 13.14
C VAL A 123 5.88 6.34 14.65
N ALA A 124 5.74 5.19 15.35
CA ALA A 124 5.49 5.10 16.78
C ALA A 124 6.60 5.67 17.67
N ARG A 125 7.77 6.01 17.09
CA ARG A 125 8.82 6.75 17.80
C ARG A 125 8.46 8.21 18.06
N SER A 126 7.53 8.76 17.30
CA SER A 126 7.07 10.12 17.52
C SER A 126 6.08 10.15 18.68
N PRO A 127 6.27 11.05 19.67
CA PRO A 127 5.28 11.27 20.72
C PRO A 127 3.96 11.83 20.17
N GLN A 128 3.96 12.34 18.92
CA GLN A 128 2.76 12.84 18.28
C GLN A 128 1.84 11.72 17.78
N LEU A 129 2.34 10.46 17.61
CA LEU A 129 1.46 9.35 17.26
C LEU A 129 0.58 8.99 18.45
N ALA A 130 -0.73 9.15 18.28
CA ALA A 130 -1.70 8.99 19.36
C ALA A 130 -1.82 7.53 19.84
N ASP A 131 -2.15 7.37 21.13
CA ASP A 131 -2.67 6.13 21.69
C ASP A 131 -4.18 6.04 21.38
N LEU A 132 -4.58 4.99 20.67
CA LEU A 132 -5.97 4.73 20.28
C LEU A 132 -6.61 3.59 21.10
N THR A 133 -5.97 3.08 22.12
CA THR A 133 -6.48 1.98 22.95
C THR A 133 -7.88 2.30 23.46
N THR A 134 -8.11 3.51 23.97
CA THR A 134 -9.44 3.92 24.45
C THR A 134 -10.50 4.02 23.35
N VAL A 135 -10.09 4.27 22.10
CA VAL A 135 -11.01 4.32 20.96
C VAL A 135 -11.56 2.93 20.65
N VAL A 136 -10.65 1.93 20.57
CA VAL A 136 -11.03 0.55 20.24
C VAL A 136 -11.70 -0.17 21.42
N GLU A 137 -11.39 0.20 22.64
CA GLU A 137 -11.97 -0.38 23.86
C GLU A 137 -13.24 0.33 24.34
N SER A 138 -13.72 1.34 23.62
CA SER A 138 -14.93 2.12 23.97
C SER A 138 -16.22 1.31 24.03
N GLY A 139 -16.21 0.05 23.60
CA GLY A 139 -17.39 -0.81 23.50
C GLY A 139 -18.25 -0.57 22.24
N ARG A 140 -17.90 0.43 21.42
CA ARG A 140 -18.62 0.70 20.15
C ARG A 140 -18.29 -0.33 19.07
N VAL A 141 -17.13 -0.97 19.17
CA VAL A 141 -16.66 -2.00 18.21
C VAL A 141 -16.27 -3.28 18.96
N PRO A 142 -16.46 -4.45 18.36
CA PRO A 142 -16.16 -5.73 19.00
C PRO A 142 -14.65 -6.03 18.91
N TRP A 143 -13.79 -5.17 19.47
CA TRP A 143 -12.34 -5.21 19.29
C TRP A 143 -11.71 -6.59 19.55
N LYS A 144 -12.13 -7.28 20.61
CA LYS A 144 -11.62 -8.61 20.96
C LYS A 144 -11.96 -9.69 19.92
N GLN A 145 -12.93 -9.42 19.04
CA GLN A 145 -13.37 -10.33 17.99
C GLN A 145 -12.81 -9.96 16.59
N TYR A 146 -11.98 -8.90 16.53
CA TYR A 146 -11.20 -8.61 15.33
C TYR A 146 -10.22 -9.74 15.07
N TRP A 147 -9.91 -9.99 13.79
CA TRP A 147 -8.91 -10.98 13.41
C TRP A 147 -7.58 -10.68 14.07
N PRO A 148 -6.78 -11.73 14.46
CA PRO A 148 -5.45 -11.51 15.04
C PRO A 148 -4.60 -10.57 14.19
N ALA A 149 -4.52 -10.81 12.88
CA ALA A 149 -3.78 -9.96 11.94
C ALA A 149 -4.18 -8.48 12.00
N ALA A 150 -5.49 -8.18 12.11
CA ALA A 150 -5.98 -6.81 12.21
C ALA A 150 -5.54 -6.12 13.51
N ARG A 151 -5.50 -6.85 14.63
CA ARG A 151 -5.07 -6.30 15.93
C ARG A 151 -3.56 -6.17 16.06
N GLU A 152 -2.83 -7.20 15.62
CA GLU A 152 -1.37 -7.24 15.67
C GLU A 152 -0.76 -6.16 14.79
N GLY A 153 -1.28 -5.97 13.58
CA GLY A 153 -0.77 -4.98 12.63
C GLY A 153 -0.96 -3.51 13.05
N VAL A 154 -1.74 -3.23 14.11
CA VAL A 154 -1.95 -1.86 14.64
C VAL A 154 -1.42 -1.65 16.05
N THR A 155 -0.77 -2.68 16.63
CA THR A 155 -0.27 -2.65 18.00
C THR A 155 1.27 -2.58 18.00
N VAL A 156 1.81 -1.59 18.67
CA VAL A 156 3.26 -1.41 18.87
C VAL A 156 3.54 -1.36 20.38
N ASP A 157 4.43 -2.21 20.86
CA ASP A 157 4.81 -2.29 22.28
C ASP A 157 3.59 -2.39 23.23
N GLY A 158 2.57 -3.16 22.83
CA GLY A 158 1.34 -3.38 23.60
C GLY A 158 0.32 -2.24 23.56
N VAL A 159 0.59 -1.16 22.82
CA VAL A 159 -0.30 0.00 22.68
C VAL A 159 -0.92 0.01 21.27
N VAL A 160 -2.23 0.24 21.17
CA VAL A 160 -2.92 0.40 19.88
C VAL A 160 -2.58 1.78 19.32
N ARG A 161 -1.79 1.83 18.24
CA ARG A 161 -1.25 3.05 17.65
C ARG A 161 -1.99 3.51 16.40
N ALA A 162 -2.88 2.68 15.88
CA ALA A 162 -3.72 3.01 14.73
C ALA A 162 -5.03 2.22 14.81
N VAL A 163 -5.98 2.51 13.91
CA VAL A 163 -7.11 1.61 13.67
C VAL A 163 -6.94 0.95 12.30
N PRO A 164 -7.37 -0.32 12.15
CA PRO A 164 -7.33 -0.98 10.85
C PRO A 164 -8.19 -0.21 9.84
N ALA A 165 -7.63 0.06 8.67
CA ALA A 165 -8.31 0.70 7.56
C ALA A 165 -8.76 -0.33 6.52
N VAL A 166 -7.83 -1.14 6.04
CA VAL A 166 -8.08 -2.24 5.09
C VAL A 166 -7.51 -3.51 5.69
N LEU A 167 -8.25 -4.60 5.62
CA LEU A 167 -7.74 -5.94 5.86
C LEU A 167 -7.78 -6.70 4.54
N ASP A 168 -6.72 -7.43 4.28
CA ASP A 168 -6.54 -8.14 3.03
C ASP A 168 -5.91 -9.52 3.23
N SER A 169 -5.81 -10.26 2.15
CA SER A 169 -5.00 -11.45 2.00
C SER A 169 -4.60 -11.61 0.54
N LEU A 170 -3.66 -12.50 0.24
CA LEU A 170 -3.22 -12.78 -1.13
C LEU A 170 -3.83 -14.07 -1.66
N ALA A 171 -4.26 -14.00 -2.93
CA ALA A 171 -4.63 -15.14 -3.75
C ALA A 171 -4.24 -14.89 -5.21
N VAL A 172 -4.47 -15.84 -6.10
CA VAL A 172 -4.26 -15.65 -7.53
C VAL A 172 -5.59 -15.45 -8.23
N VAL A 173 -5.70 -14.34 -8.97
CA VAL A 173 -6.83 -14.09 -9.87
C VAL A 173 -6.46 -14.56 -11.26
N CYS A 174 -7.25 -15.50 -11.81
CA CYS A 174 -7.07 -16.12 -13.11
C CYS A 174 -8.05 -15.55 -14.13
N ASN A 175 -7.56 -15.13 -15.29
CA ASN A 175 -8.39 -14.69 -16.42
C ASN A 175 -8.90 -15.91 -17.20
N LYS A 176 -10.15 -16.32 -16.95
CA LYS A 176 -10.77 -17.50 -17.53
C LYS A 176 -10.80 -17.47 -19.08
N THR A 177 -10.89 -16.28 -19.66
CA THR A 177 -10.88 -16.16 -21.13
C THR A 177 -9.53 -16.57 -21.72
N LEU A 178 -8.42 -16.18 -21.09
CA LEU A 178 -7.08 -16.58 -21.55
C LEU A 178 -6.81 -18.07 -21.29
N PHE A 179 -7.28 -18.61 -20.15
CA PHE A 179 -7.20 -20.05 -19.89
C PHE A 179 -7.94 -20.86 -20.95
N ARG A 180 -9.20 -20.52 -21.27
CA ARG A 180 -9.97 -21.20 -22.34
C ARG A 180 -9.27 -21.09 -23.70
N ARG A 181 -8.72 -19.93 -24.05
CA ARG A 181 -7.98 -19.76 -25.32
C ARG A 181 -6.74 -20.64 -25.40
N ALA A 182 -6.08 -20.87 -24.29
CA ALA A 182 -4.90 -21.71 -24.18
C ALA A 182 -5.23 -23.20 -24.04
N GLY A 183 -6.52 -23.58 -23.92
CA GLY A 183 -6.96 -24.96 -23.66
C GLY A 183 -6.53 -25.46 -22.30
N LEU A 184 -6.45 -24.57 -21.30
CA LEU A 184 -6.01 -24.91 -19.94
C LEU A 184 -7.17 -24.92 -18.97
N GLU A 185 -7.14 -25.91 -18.07
CA GLU A 185 -7.99 -25.94 -16.89
C GLU A 185 -7.46 -24.92 -15.86
N LEU A 186 -8.40 -24.38 -15.04
CA LEU A 186 -8.05 -23.50 -13.94
C LEU A 186 -7.35 -24.29 -12.82
N PRO A 187 -6.37 -23.70 -12.13
CA PRO A 187 -5.69 -24.38 -11.03
C PRO A 187 -6.67 -24.79 -9.92
N GLY A 188 -6.47 -25.99 -9.40
CA GLY A 188 -7.22 -26.55 -8.28
C GLY A 188 -6.43 -26.49 -6.97
N PRO A 189 -7.04 -26.96 -5.86
CA PRO A 189 -6.34 -27.11 -4.58
C PRO A 189 -5.06 -27.93 -4.71
N GLY A 190 -4.02 -27.56 -3.99
CA GLY A 190 -2.76 -28.28 -3.97
C GLY A 190 -1.79 -27.96 -5.12
N TRP A 191 -2.10 -26.96 -5.97
CA TRP A 191 -1.18 -26.55 -7.01
C TRP A 191 0.09 -25.89 -6.44
N THR A 192 1.17 -25.98 -7.23
CA THR A 192 2.51 -25.59 -6.78
C THR A 192 3.05 -24.40 -7.55
N TRP A 193 4.13 -23.78 -7.03
CA TRP A 193 4.85 -22.72 -7.76
C TRP A 193 5.44 -23.24 -9.08
N ARG A 194 5.74 -24.53 -9.19
CA ARG A 194 6.11 -25.15 -10.47
C ARG A 194 4.94 -25.11 -11.45
N ASP A 195 3.74 -25.49 -10.98
CA ASP A 195 2.54 -25.45 -11.83
C ASP A 195 2.20 -24.04 -12.26
N PHE A 196 2.42 -23.04 -11.36
CA PHE A 196 2.26 -21.62 -11.67
C PHE A 196 3.19 -21.17 -12.82
N ILE A 197 4.48 -21.52 -12.76
CA ILE A 197 5.47 -21.20 -13.81
C ILE A 197 5.07 -21.85 -15.13
N GLU A 198 4.72 -23.14 -15.12
CA GLU A 198 4.29 -23.86 -16.33
C GLU A 198 3.02 -23.27 -16.95
N THR A 199 2.03 -22.94 -16.10
CA THR A 199 0.79 -22.29 -16.52
C THR A 199 1.07 -20.91 -17.11
N ALA A 200 1.91 -20.10 -16.46
CA ALA A 200 2.29 -18.79 -16.96
C ALA A 200 2.95 -18.89 -18.34
N ARG A 201 3.85 -19.85 -18.55
CA ARG A 201 4.47 -20.10 -19.83
C ARG A 201 3.45 -20.45 -20.92
N LYS A 202 2.49 -21.35 -20.62
CA LYS A 202 1.46 -21.77 -21.58
C LYS A 202 0.46 -20.66 -21.92
N LEU A 203 0.16 -19.77 -20.97
CA LEU A 203 -0.73 -18.61 -21.16
C LEU A 203 -0.08 -17.46 -21.95
N THR A 204 1.24 -17.48 -22.11
CA THR A 204 1.98 -16.39 -22.76
C THR A 204 1.89 -16.50 -24.28
N ASP A 205 1.33 -15.47 -24.91
CA ASP A 205 1.33 -15.28 -26.37
C ASP A 205 1.88 -13.87 -26.69
N ARG A 206 3.17 -13.81 -26.97
CA ARG A 206 3.85 -12.54 -27.23
C ARG A 206 3.40 -11.89 -28.54
N GLY A 207 2.94 -12.68 -29.51
CA GLY A 207 2.41 -12.18 -30.75
C GLY A 207 1.13 -11.37 -30.56
N ARG A 208 0.38 -11.70 -29.50
CA ARG A 208 -0.84 -10.98 -29.09
C ARG A 208 -0.60 -9.98 -27.94
N GLY A 209 0.63 -9.85 -27.47
CA GLY A 209 0.95 -8.98 -26.33
C GLY A 209 0.38 -9.47 -24.99
N THR A 210 0.14 -10.79 -24.85
CA THR A 210 -0.33 -11.40 -23.60
C THR A 210 0.81 -12.07 -22.86
N PHE A 211 0.76 -11.99 -21.52
CA PHE A 211 1.70 -12.63 -20.59
C PHE A 211 0.96 -13.58 -19.66
N GLY A 212 1.64 -14.62 -19.20
CA GLY A 212 1.07 -15.57 -18.26
C GLY A 212 0.77 -14.95 -16.91
N THR A 213 1.64 -14.07 -16.45
CA THR A 213 1.45 -13.34 -15.18
C THR A 213 2.06 -11.94 -15.23
N GLY A 214 1.88 -11.17 -14.17
CA GLY A 214 2.56 -9.90 -13.94
C GLY A 214 3.21 -9.85 -12.56
N TRP A 215 4.25 -9.02 -12.41
CA TRP A 215 4.90 -8.76 -11.13
C TRP A 215 5.36 -7.30 -11.02
N PRO A 216 5.07 -6.59 -9.91
CA PRO A 216 5.62 -5.27 -9.65
C PRO A 216 7.14 -5.35 -9.45
N ALA A 217 7.86 -4.35 -9.92
CA ALA A 217 9.31 -4.30 -9.87
C ALA A 217 9.84 -2.87 -9.67
N ALA A 218 9.08 -2.04 -8.96
CA ALA A 218 9.54 -0.72 -8.54
C ALA A 218 10.52 -0.78 -7.36
N GLY A 219 10.62 -1.93 -6.68
CA GLY A 219 11.41 -2.11 -5.48
C GLY A 219 10.69 -1.63 -4.20
N ASP A 220 9.43 -1.27 -4.31
CA ASP A 220 8.53 -0.82 -3.25
C ASP A 220 7.91 -1.99 -2.47
N GLU A 221 7.05 -1.69 -1.53
CA GLU A 221 6.39 -2.70 -0.71
C GLU A 221 5.48 -3.61 -1.53
N ASP A 222 4.83 -3.09 -2.58
CA ASP A 222 4.00 -3.90 -3.48
C ASP A 222 4.83 -4.95 -4.25
N THR A 223 6.11 -4.65 -4.54
CA THR A 223 7.08 -5.62 -5.10
C THR A 223 7.37 -6.75 -4.12
N VAL A 224 7.54 -6.43 -2.83
CA VAL A 224 8.08 -7.35 -1.79
C VAL A 224 6.98 -8.20 -1.15
N TRP A 225 5.83 -7.61 -0.89
CA TRP A 225 4.78 -8.21 -0.06
C TRP A 225 4.36 -9.62 -0.54
N ARG A 226 4.31 -9.81 -1.87
CA ARG A 226 3.97 -11.09 -2.52
C ARG A 226 4.99 -12.21 -2.30
N MET A 227 6.19 -11.87 -1.86
CA MET A 227 7.25 -12.86 -1.65
C MET A 227 7.20 -13.51 -0.26
N TRP A 228 6.63 -12.83 0.74
CA TRP A 228 6.63 -13.37 2.10
C TRP A 228 5.93 -14.71 2.23
N PRO A 229 4.77 -14.97 1.61
CA PRO A 229 4.17 -16.29 1.60
C PRO A 229 5.09 -17.40 1.10
N MET A 230 5.88 -17.14 0.06
CA MET A 230 6.84 -18.12 -0.47
C MET A 230 7.95 -18.43 0.54
N ILE A 231 8.47 -17.40 1.18
CA ILE A 231 9.54 -17.51 2.20
C ILE A 231 9.02 -18.29 3.40
N TRP A 232 7.84 -17.97 3.90
CA TRP A 232 7.23 -18.66 5.04
C TRP A 232 6.85 -20.12 4.76
N ASP A 233 6.41 -20.43 3.54
CA ASP A 233 6.11 -21.80 3.13
C ASP A 233 7.37 -22.69 3.10
N LEU A 234 8.55 -22.08 2.93
CA LEU A 234 9.84 -22.72 2.99
C LEU A 234 10.48 -22.70 4.39
N GLY A 235 9.76 -22.21 5.40
CA GLY A 235 10.24 -22.14 6.78
C GLY A 235 11.18 -20.95 7.08
N GLY A 236 11.32 -20.00 6.15
CA GLY A 236 12.06 -18.77 6.39
C GLY A 236 11.23 -17.76 7.20
N GLU A 237 11.93 -16.79 7.82
CA GLU A 237 11.33 -15.69 8.56
C GLU A 237 11.82 -14.35 8.00
N VAL A 238 11.00 -13.28 8.14
CA VAL A 238 11.44 -11.93 7.73
C VAL A 238 12.63 -11.49 8.57
N ILE A 239 12.52 -11.62 9.89
CA ILE A 239 13.58 -11.35 10.87
C ILE A 239 13.86 -12.66 11.59
N ALA A 240 15.12 -13.06 11.69
CA ALA A 240 15.52 -14.26 12.41
C ALA A 240 15.19 -14.15 13.90
N GLU A 241 14.63 -15.20 14.48
CA GLU A 241 14.25 -15.23 15.90
C GLU A 241 15.45 -14.95 16.81
N GLY A 242 15.30 -14.00 17.71
CA GLY A 242 16.35 -13.60 18.67
C GLY A 242 17.61 -12.98 18.04
N LYS A 243 17.64 -12.80 16.71
CA LYS A 243 18.80 -12.29 15.98
C LYS A 243 18.53 -10.89 15.41
N ARG A 244 19.63 -10.19 15.11
CA ARG A 244 19.63 -8.88 14.45
C ARG A 244 19.97 -9.03 12.97
N GLU A 245 19.30 -9.98 12.30
CA GLU A 245 19.54 -10.31 10.90
C GLU A 245 18.26 -10.80 10.24
N ILE A 246 18.23 -10.78 8.92
CA ILE A 246 17.13 -11.35 8.15
C ILE A 246 17.09 -12.87 8.30
N GLY A 247 15.87 -13.45 8.37
CA GLY A 247 15.66 -14.88 8.55
C GLY A 247 15.49 -15.68 7.26
N PHE A 248 15.72 -15.06 6.09
CA PHE A 248 15.53 -15.68 4.77
C PHE A 248 16.75 -15.64 3.85
N ALA A 249 17.95 -15.33 4.39
CA ALA A 249 19.17 -15.23 3.61
C ALA A 249 19.64 -16.56 2.97
N GLY A 250 19.11 -17.69 3.44
CA GLY A 250 19.43 -19.03 2.97
C GLY A 250 18.51 -19.55 1.85
N GLU A 251 18.28 -20.88 1.87
CA GLU A 251 17.45 -21.59 0.89
C GLU A 251 16.07 -20.98 0.69
N PRO A 252 15.30 -20.58 1.74
CA PRO A 252 13.97 -20.03 1.54
C PRO A 252 13.95 -18.81 0.61
N GLY A 253 14.85 -17.86 0.79
CA GLY A 253 14.94 -16.67 -0.06
C GLY A 253 15.44 -16.99 -1.47
N VAL A 254 16.44 -17.86 -1.62
CA VAL A 254 16.96 -18.26 -2.94
C VAL A 254 15.86 -18.93 -3.76
N ARG A 255 15.18 -19.96 -3.20
CA ARG A 255 14.12 -20.69 -3.90
C ARG A 255 12.94 -19.80 -4.25
N SER A 256 12.58 -18.87 -3.39
CA SER A 256 11.53 -17.90 -3.69
C SER A 256 11.90 -17.00 -4.88
N LEU A 257 13.13 -16.52 -4.95
CA LEU A 257 13.63 -15.73 -6.08
C LEU A 257 13.83 -16.56 -7.36
N GLU A 258 14.05 -17.88 -7.27
CA GLU A 258 14.14 -18.78 -8.42
C GLU A 258 12.81 -18.88 -9.19
N VAL A 259 11.67 -18.76 -8.50
CA VAL A 259 10.34 -18.69 -9.15
C VAL A 259 10.31 -17.49 -10.10
N LEU A 260 10.73 -16.33 -9.64
CA LEU A 260 10.76 -15.10 -10.46
C LEU A 260 11.79 -15.19 -11.58
N ALA A 261 12.95 -15.77 -11.30
CA ALA A 261 13.99 -15.99 -12.32
C ALA A 261 13.50 -16.91 -13.46
N ALA A 262 12.72 -17.95 -13.13
CA ALA A 262 12.11 -18.84 -14.10
C ALA A 262 11.10 -18.12 -14.99
N LEU A 263 10.20 -17.35 -14.39
CA LEU A 263 9.21 -16.53 -15.11
C LEU A 263 9.87 -15.50 -16.04
N ALA A 264 10.95 -14.87 -15.57
CA ALA A 264 11.71 -13.91 -16.36
C ALA A 264 12.46 -14.59 -17.53
N LYS A 265 13.08 -15.75 -17.29
CA LYS A 265 13.76 -16.56 -18.30
C LYS A 265 12.81 -17.00 -19.42
N ASP A 266 11.60 -17.45 -19.03
CA ASP A 266 10.56 -17.87 -19.96
C ASP A 266 9.87 -16.67 -20.64
N ARG A 267 10.16 -15.45 -20.18
CA ARG A 267 9.49 -14.20 -20.61
C ARG A 267 7.97 -14.28 -20.45
N SER A 268 7.51 -14.99 -19.46
CA SER A 268 6.08 -15.20 -19.16
C SER A 268 5.51 -14.20 -18.15
N VAL A 269 6.35 -13.36 -17.59
CA VAL A 269 5.99 -12.29 -16.66
C VAL A 269 6.01 -10.92 -17.32
N TYR A 270 4.95 -10.15 -17.11
CA TYR A 270 4.93 -8.70 -17.34
C TYR A 270 5.57 -8.02 -16.13
N VAL A 271 6.70 -7.39 -16.31
CA VAL A 271 7.42 -6.68 -15.25
C VAL A 271 6.96 -5.23 -15.23
N ASP A 272 6.37 -4.80 -14.11
CA ASP A 272 5.88 -3.42 -13.95
C ASP A 272 6.88 -2.58 -13.15
N PRO A 273 7.54 -1.60 -13.77
CA PRO A 273 8.50 -0.74 -13.08
C PRO A 273 7.83 0.45 -12.35
N LYS A 274 6.51 0.56 -12.39
CA LYS A 274 5.78 1.66 -11.76
C LYS A 274 5.42 1.32 -10.31
N PRO A 275 5.52 2.28 -9.39
CA PRO A 275 5.10 2.09 -8.01
C PRO A 275 3.65 1.59 -7.90
N GLY A 276 3.39 0.74 -6.90
CA GLY A 276 2.07 0.18 -6.64
C GLY A 276 1.56 -0.83 -7.68
N GLY A 277 2.40 -1.27 -8.64
CA GLY A 277 2.00 -2.24 -9.66
C GLY A 277 0.89 -1.77 -10.60
N GLU A 278 0.75 -0.47 -10.78
CA GLU A 278 -0.42 0.15 -11.43
C GLU A 278 -0.58 -0.29 -12.88
N GLN A 279 0.52 -0.37 -13.64
CA GLN A 279 0.48 -0.83 -15.04
C GLN A 279 0.17 -2.32 -15.16
N MET A 280 0.61 -3.13 -14.19
CA MET A 280 0.27 -4.55 -14.12
C MET A 280 -1.24 -4.74 -13.96
N TYR A 281 -1.86 -4.01 -13.03
CA TYR A 281 -3.31 -4.06 -12.83
C TYR A 281 -4.09 -3.58 -14.05
N GLN A 282 -3.63 -2.50 -14.68
CA GLN A 282 -4.20 -2.02 -15.96
C GLN A 282 -4.05 -3.07 -17.07
N ALA A 283 -2.91 -3.76 -17.16
CA ALA A 283 -2.69 -4.83 -18.13
C ALA A 283 -3.62 -6.03 -17.86
N PHE A 284 -3.89 -6.38 -16.59
CA PHE A 284 -4.87 -7.42 -16.25
C PHE A 284 -6.29 -6.99 -16.64
N ALA A 285 -6.70 -5.79 -16.30
CA ALA A 285 -8.01 -5.22 -16.66
C ALA A 285 -8.20 -5.10 -18.17
N ALA A 286 -7.12 -4.92 -18.93
CA ALA A 286 -7.14 -4.94 -20.40
C ALA A 286 -7.12 -6.37 -21.00
N GLY A 287 -7.19 -7.43 -20.18
CA GLY A 287 -7.18 -8.82 -20.63
C GLY A 287 -5.85 -9.31 -21.17
N ARG A 288 -4.73 -8.66 -20.80
CA ARG A 288 -3.38 -8.99 -21.28
C ARG A 288 -2.58 -9.90 -20.33
N LEU A 289 -3.08 -10.16 -19.13
CA LEU A 289 -2.44 -11.06 -18.16
C LEU A 289 -3.35 -12.26 -17.89
N GLY A 290 -2.75 -13.46 -17.86
CA GLY A 290 -3.44 -14.72 -17.55
C GLY A 290 -3.74 -14.88 -16.08
N MET A 291 -2.78 -14.50 -15.25
CA MET A 291 -2.86 -14.63 -13.79
C MET A 291 -2.24 -13.38 -13.14
N VAL A 292 -2.71 -13.06 -11.93
CA VAL A 292 -2.06 -12.06 -11.09
C VAL A 292 -2.21 -12.45 -9.61
N ALA A 293 -1.12 -12.51 -8.88
CA ALA A 293 -1.15 -12.63 -7.43
C ALA A 293 -1.51 -11.25 -6.85
N THR A 294 -2.69 -11.14 -6.24
CA THR A 294 -3.22 -9.88 -5.72
C THR A 294 -4.21 -10.13 -4.59
N GLY A 295 -4.73 -9.08 -4.00
CA GLY A 295 -5.73 -9.14 -2.95
C GLY A 295 -7.11 -8.66 -3.39
N PRO A 296 -8.08 -8.68 -2.45
CA PRO A 296 -9.47 -8.35 -2.74
C PRO A 296 -9.69 -6.89 -3.17
N TRP A 297 -8.76 -5.99 -2.88
CA TRP A 297 -8.83 -4.58 -3.29
C TRP A 297 -8.89 -4.39 -4.81
N GLN A 298 -8.42 -5.37 -5.59
CA GLN A 298 -8.47 -5.31 -7.05
C GLN A 298 -9.80 -5.82 -7.64
N LEU A 299 -10.59 -6.57 -6.88
CA LEU A 299 -11.84 -7.14 -7.40
C LEU A 299 -12.84 -6.08 -7.89
N PRO A 300 -13.03 -4.93 -7.22
CA PRO A 300 -13.91 -3.87 -7.74
C PRO A 300 -13.51 -3.37 -9.14
N ASP A 301 -12.22 -3.17 -9.39
CA ASP A 301 -11.73 -2.68 -10.68
C ASP A 301 -11.75 -3.78 -11.75
N ILE A 302 -11.41 -5.03 -11.40
CA ILE A 302 -11.52 -6.20 -12.27
C ILE A 302 -12.98 -6.42 -12.72
N ARG A 303 -13.93 -6.29 -11.82
CA ARG A 303 -15.37 -6.39 -12.12
C ARG A 303 -15.85 -5.23 -12.99
N GLN A 304 -15.39 -4.02 -12.73
CA GLN A 304 -15.69 -2.85 -13.57
C GLN A 304 -15.17 -3.04 -14.98
N ALA A 305 -14.00 -3.66 -15.15
CA ALA A 305 -13.43 -4.03 -16.45
C ALA A 305 -14.14 -5.23 -17.13
N LYS A 306 -15.10 -5.86 -16.45
CA LYS A 306 -15.87 -7.03 -16.94
C LYS A 306 -14.99 -8.23 -17.34
N ILE A 307 -13.88 -8.43 -16.63
CA ILE A 307 -13.05 -9.61 -16.83
C ILE A 307 -13.79 -10.84 -16.28
N ASP A 308 -13.89 -11.90 -17.10
CA ASP A 308 -14.34 -13.22 -16.62
C ASP A 308 -13.17 -13.88 -15.88
N TYR A 309 -13.27 -13.95 -14.55
CA TYR A 309 -12.17 -14.38 -13.70
C TYR A 309 -12.59 -15.45 -12.69
N GLN A 310 -11.61 -16.10 -12.11
CA GLN A 310 -11.73 -16.94 -10.91
C GLN A 310 -10.58 -16.66 -9.97
N VAL A 311 -10.84 -16.70 -8.68
CA VAL A 311 -9.83 -16.62 -7.63
C VAL A 311 -9.49 -18.03 -7.17
N VAL A 312 -8.21 -18.31 -7.00
CA VAL A 312 -7.69 -19.55 -6.45
C VAL A 312 -6.66 -19.25 -5.36
N PRO A 313 -6.47 -20.10 -4.34
CA PRO A 313 -5.44 -19.87 -3.32
C PRO A 313 -4.06 -19.70 -3.94
N LEU A 314 -3.12 -19.06 -3.22
CA LEU A 314 -1.71 -19.02 -3.65
C LEU A 314 -1.15 -20.43 -3.83
N PRO A 315 -0.26 -20.65 -4.82
CA PRO A 315 0.48 -21.90 -4.90
C PRO A 315 1.38 -22.08 -3.68
N GLY A 316 1.69 -23.33 -3.35
CA GLY A 316 2.69 -23.66 -2.35
C GLY A 316 3.87 -24.41 -2.96
N PHE A 317 5.01 -24.50 -2.27
CA PHE A 317 6.13 -25.32 -2.71
C PHE A 317 5.83 -26.84 -2.54
N SER A 318 4.99 -27.16 -1.58
CA SER A 318 4.51 -28.54 -1.30
C SER A 318 3.03 -28.73 -1.62
N GLY A 319 2.38 -27.78 -2.28
CA GLY A 319 0.93 -27.78 -2.52
C GLY A 319 0.09 -27.23 -1.35
N ARG A 320 0.71 -26.90 -0.22
CA ARG A 320 0.05 -26.16 0.87
C ARG A 320 0.10 -24.68 0.60
N SER A 321 -1.05 -24.02 0.50
CA SER A 321 -1.12 -22.58 0.38
C SER A 321 -0.75 -21.88 1.70
N VAL A 322 0.18 -20.96 1.65
CA VAL A 322 0.47 -19.98 2.72
C VAL A 322 0.12 -18.61 2.20
N THR A 323 -0.47 -17.76 3.04
CA THR A 323 -0.81 -16.40 2.64
C THR A 323 -0.36 -15.39 3.66
N ILE A 324 -0.40 -14.14 3.25
CA ILE A 324 -0.13 -12.96 4.05
C ILE A 324 -1.41 -12.18 4.27
N SER A 325 -1.54 -11.57 5.43
CA SER A 325 -2.52 -10.55 5.74
C SER A 325 -1.83 -9.45 6.54
N GLY A 326 -2.48 -8.32 6.67
CA GLY A 326 -2.01 -7.25 7.53
C GLY A 326 -2.76 -5.98 7.17
N PRO A 327 -3.20 -5.22 8.19
CA PRO A 327 -3.98 -4.05 7.89
C PRO A 327 -3.11 -2.94 7.29
N ASP A 328 -3.68 -2.21 6.36
CA ASP A 328 -3.37 -0.80 6.25
C ASP A 328 -4.13 -0.06 7.36
N THR A 329 -3.66 1.11 7.74
CA THR A 329 -4.09 1.75 8.97
C THR A 329 -4.51 3.21 8.77
N TRP A 330 -5.44 3.67 9.61
CA TRP A 330 -5.66 5.09 9.88
C TRP A 330 -4.92 5.42 11.18
N SER A 331 -3.77 6.07 11.03
CA SER A 331 -2.92 6.52 12.14
C SER A 331 -3.25 7.96 12.49
N VAL A 332 -3.43 8.26 13.78
CA VAL A 332 -3.84 9.59 14.28
C VAL A 332 -2.66 10.29 14.93
N PHE A 333 -2.49 11.57 14.65
CA PHE A 333 -1.44 12.41 15.22
C PHE A 333 -2.02 13.50 16.13
N ASP A 334 -1.32 13.78 17.22
CA ASP A 334 -1.69 14.83 18.17
C ASP A 334 -1.19 16.19 17.67
N ASN A 335 -2.08 16.94 17.07
CA ASN A 335 -1.90 18.33 16.65
C ASN A 335 -2.71 19.29 17.53
N GLY A 336 -2.89 18.95 18.80
CA GLY A 336 -3.66 19.70 19.79
C GLY A 336 -5.03 19.08 20.09
N SER A 337 -5.52 19.35 21.30
CA SER A 337 -6.64 18.62 21.91
C SER A 337 -7.92 18.60 21.07
N ALA A 338 -8.28 19.72 20.42
CA ALA A 338 -9.49 19.79 19.60
C ALA A 338 -9.36 18.92 18.35
N ARG A 339 -8.25 19.02 17.62
CA ARG A 339 -7.96 18.23 16.41
C ARG A 339 -7.83 16.75 16.73
N LEU A 340 -7.10 16.40 17.80
CA LEU A 340 -6.97 15.01 18.28
C LEU A 340 -8.32 14.39 18.61
N LYS A 341 -9.20 15.13 19.33
CA LYS A 341 -10.56 14.66 19.63
C LYS A 341 -11.37 14.45 18.35
N ALA A 342 -11.31 15.37 17.40
CA ALA A 342 -12.02 15.26 16.13
C ALA A 342 -11.51 14.07 15.30
N ALA A 343 -10.19 13.87 15.22
CA ALA A 343 -9.58 12.74 14.53
C ALA A 343 -9.97 11.39 15.15
N ARG A 344 -9.92 11.28 16.48
CA ARG A 344 -10.40 10.07 17.20
C ARG A 344 -11.89 9.82 16.97
N THR A 345 -12.70 10.87 16.90
CA THR A 345 -14.14 10.74 16.59
C THR A 345 -14.33 10.18 15.20
N PHE A 346 -13.59 10.68 14.21
CA PHE A 346 -13.72 10.20 12.82
C PHE A 346 -13.25 8.75 12.66
N VAL A 347 -12.07 8.38 13.17
CA VAL A 347 -11.58 7.00 13.04
C VAL A 347 -12.47 6.02 13.82
N GLY A 348 -12.99 6.43 14.99
CA GLY A 348 -13.95 5.63 15.74
C GLY A 348 -15.25 5.42 14.99
N TRP A 349 -15.75 6.45 14.31
CA TRP A 349 -16.94 6.36 13.45
C TRP A 349 -16.71 5.45 12.24
N LEU A 350 -15.53 5.51 11.61
CA LEU A 350 -15.18 4.61 10.50
C LEU A 350 -15.21 3.12 10.90
N MET A 351 -14.90 2.81 12.16
CA MET A 351 -14.93 1.44 12.68
C MET A 351 -16.34 0.94 13.04
N GLU A 352 -17.34 1.81 13.10
CA GLU A 352 -18.71 1.38 13.39
C GLU A 352 -19.22 0.43 12.31
N PRO A 353 -20.03 -0.59 12.66
CA PRO A 353 -20.36 -1.70 11.77
C PRO A 353 -20.93 -1.32 10.40
N GLU A 354 -21.67 -0.22 10.31
CA GLU A 354 -22.25 0.22 9.04
C GLU A 354 -21.22 0.89 8.13
N GLN A 355 -20.37 1.75 8.69
CA GLN A 355 -19.32 2.44 7.96
C GLN A 355 -18.22 1.48 7.53
N ALA A 356 -17.83 0.57 8.42
CA ALA A 356 -16.88 -0.50 8.12
C ALA A 356 -17.40 -1.36 6.95
N TYR A 357 -18.64 -1.82 6.98
CA TYR A 357 -19.24 -2.59 5.88
C TYR A 357 -19.21 -1.82 4.55
N ARG A 358 -19.57 -0.54 4.57
CA ARG A 358 -19.58 0.32 3.37
C ARG A 358 -18.16 0.54 2.83
N TRP A 359 -17.19 0.70 3.72
CA TRP A 359 -15.79 0.79 3.33
C TRP A 359 -15.30 -0.53 2.75
N ASP A 360 -15.48 -1.64 3.46
CA ASP A 360 -15.02 -2.96 3.06
C ASP A 360 -15.54 -3.34 1.66
N THR A 361 -16.83 -3.17 1.41
CA THR A 361 -17.44 -3.52 0.12
C THR A 361 -17.06 -2.59 -1.04
N GLN A 362 -16.71 -1.33 -0.77
CA GLN A 362 -16.42 -0.34 -1.80
C GLN A 362 -14.91 -0.17 -2.05
N ALA A 363 -14.09 -0.36 -1.02
CA ALA A 363 -12.63 -0.30 -1.14
C ALA A 363 -12.00 -1.66 -1.46
N GLY A 364 -12.78 -2.76 -1.38
CA GLY A 364 -12.27 -4.10 -1.58
C GLY A 364 -11.51 -4.65 -0.37
N SER A 365 -11.83 -4.17 0.83
CA SER A 365 -11.34 -4.74 2.09
C SER A 365 -12.08 -6.02 2.45
N LEU A 366 -11.46 -6.85 3.27
CA LEU A 366 -12.11 -7.97 3.94
C LEU A 366 -12.73 -7.50 5.27
N PRO A 367 -13.76 -8.19 5.79
CA PRO A 367 -14.34 -7.85 7.08
C PRO A 367 -13.29 -8.00 8.18
N GLN A 368 -13.12 -6.97 8.97
CA GLN A 368 -12.03 -6.88 9.94
C GLN A 368 -12.27 -7.71 11.22
N SER A 369 -13.48 -8.27 11.37
CA SER A 369 -13.87 -9.05 12.54
C SER A 369 -14.82 -10.18 12.19
N ARG A 370 -14.85 -11.23 13.05
CA ARG A 370 -15.79 -12.35 12.91
C ARG A 370 -17.26 -11.92 12.91
N PRO A 371 -17.72 -10.96 13.75
CA PRO A 371 -19.08 -10.43 13.63
C PRO A 371 -19.38 -9.74 12.31
N ALA A 372 -18.40 -8.97 11.76
CA ALA A 372 -18.56 -8.30 10.48
C ALA A 372 -18.72 -9.32 9.32
N GLU A 373 -17.92 -10.38 9.31
CA GLU A 373 -18.00 -11.48 8.33
C GLU A 373 -19.37 -12.17 8.37
N ARG A 374 -19.95 -12.35 9.56
CA ARG A 374 -21.22 -13.06 9.77
C ARG A 374 -22.46 -12.21 9.46
N ARG A 375 -22.32 -10.93 9.19
CA ARG A 375 -23.45 -10.05 8.86
C ARG A 375 -24.16 -10.54 7.60
N PRO A 376 -25.51 -10.59 7.58
CA PRO A 376 -26.26 -10.98 6.37
C PRO A 376 -25.89 -10.18 5.13
N GLN A 377 -25.67 -8.86 5.30
CA GLN A 377 -25.27 -7.96 4.22
C GLN A 377 -23.91 -8.33 3.62
N TRP A 378 -22.92 -8.69 4.47
CA TRP A 378 -21.63 -9.14 4.00
C TRP A 378 -21.73 -10.46 3.23
N ARG A 379 -22.47 -11.43 3.78
CA ARG A 379 -22.68 -12.74 3.13
C ARG A 379 -23.35 -12.59 1.77
N ALA A 380 -24.37 -11.73 1.67
CA ALA A 380 -25.02 -11.43 0.40
C ALA A 380 -24.02 -10.84 -0.61
N TYR A 381 -23.23 -9.84 -0.19
CA TYR A 381 -22.18 -9.25 -1.02
C TYR A 381 -21.12 -10.28 -1.45
N ALA A 382 -20.64 -11.10 -0.52
CA ALA A 382 -19.62 -12.10 -0.81
C ALA A 382 -20.13 -13.18 -1.81
N ALA A 383 -21.42 -13.50 -1.77
CA ALA A 383 -22.03 -14.42 -2.75
C ALA A 383 -22.11 -13.80 -4.17
N GLU A 384 -22.18 -12.48 -4.29
CA GLU A 384 -22.23 -11.77 -5.57
C GLU A 384 -20.85 -11.47 -6.15
N VAL A 385 -19.76 -11.61 -5.36
CA VAL A 385 -18.39 -11.33 -5.78
C VAL A 385 -17.62 -12.63 -5.96
N PRO A 386 -17.43 -13.09 -7.20
CA PRO A 386 -16.74 -14.36 -7.44
C PRO A 386 -15.37 -14.40 -6.76
N GLY A 387 -15.10 -15.46 -6.01
CA GLY A 387 -13.82 -15.71 -5.36
C GLY A 387 -13.53 -14.90 -4.10
N LEU A 388 -14.39 -13.97 -3.67
CA LEU A 388 -14.19 -13.24 -2.41
C LEU A 388 -14.07 -14.16 -1.18
N PRO A 389 -14.84 -15.29 -1.07
CA PRO A 389 -14.66 -16.25 0.02
C PRO A 389 -13.24 -16.82 0.13
N VAL A 390 -12.54 -17.03 -1.00
CA VAL A 390 -11.16 -17.55 -1.00
C VAL A 390 -10.23 -16.66 -0.17
N PHE A 391 -10.38 -15.35 -0.27
CA PHE A 391 -9.60 -14.40 0.52
C PHE A 391 -9.96 -14.40 2.01
N THR A 392 -11.23 -14.60 2.34
CA THR A 392 -11.71 -14.57 3.73
C THR A 392 -11.34 -15.85 4.48
N GLU A 393 -11.43 -17.02 3.82
CA GLU A 393 -11.16 -18.34 4.42
C GLU A 393 -9.74 -18.46 4.97
N VAL A 394 -8.78 -17.74 4.39
CA VAL A 394 -7.36 -17.82 4.78
C VAL A 394 -6.97 -16.87 5.92
N LEU A 395 -7.87 -15.96 6.36
CA LEU A 395 -7.54 -14.95 7.38
C LEU A 395 -7.18 -15.52 8.76
N GLU A 396 -7.69 -16.69 9.11
CA GLU A 396 -7.37 -17.32 10.41
C GLU A 396 -5.92 -17.79 10.50
N THR A 397 -5.35 -18.18 9.38
CA THR A 397 -3.99 -18.75 9.29
C THR A 397 -3.02 -17.84 8.56
N ALA A 398 -3.48 -16.67 8.11
CA ALA A 398 -2.66 -15.69 7.43
C ALA A 398 -1.59 -15.13 8.37
N ARG A 399 -0.37 -14.99 7.86
CA ARG A 399 0.74 -14.41 8.61
C ARG A 399 0.84 -12.92 8.38
N VAL A 400 1.35 -12.19 9.38
CA VAL A 400 1.49 -10.73 9.33
C VAL A 400 2.96 -10.36 9.14
N ARG A 401 3.21 -9.31 8.38
CA ARG A 401 4.54 -8.69 8.31
C ARG A 401 4.94 -8.19 9.70
N PRO A 402 6.22 -8.27 10.08
CA PRO A 402 6.66 -7.73 11.35
C PRO A 402 6.33 -6.24 11.49
N VAL A 403 5.66 -5.87 12.56
CA VAL A 403 5.52 -4.47 12.98
C VAL A 403 6.78 -4.11 13.76
N ASP A 404 7.87 -3.94 13.02
CA ASP A 404 9.23 -3.72 13.56
C ASP A 404 9.91 -2.58 12.78
N ARG A 405 10.65 -1.74 13.50
CA ARG A 405 11.40 -0.61 12.92
C ARG A 405 12.44 -1.01 11.87
N ALA A 406 12.90 -2.26 11.95
CA ALA A 406 13.82 -2.80 10.97
C ALA A 406 13.13 -3.17 9.66
N TYR A 407 11.81 -3.40 9.66
CA TYR A 407 11.10 -3.92 8.49
C TYR A 407 11.30 -3.07 7.21
N PRO A 408 11.15 -1.74 7.20
CA PRO A 408 11.41 -0.95 5.99
C PRO A 408 12.86 -1.02 5.50
N LYS A 409 13.81 -1.33 6.41
CA LYS A 409 15.23 -1.52 6.09
C LYS A 409 15.53 -2.91 5.53
N ILE A 410 14.60 -3.83 5.65
CA ILE A 410 14.63 -5.17 5.06
C ILE A 410 13.89 -5.15 3.71
N SER A 411 12.70 -4.57 3.70
CA SER A 411 11.83 -4.53 2.52
C SER A 411 12.50 -3.86 1.31
N MET A 412 13.13 -2.70 1.51
CA MET A 412 13.76 -1.96 0.41
C MET A 412 14.90 -2.73 -0.28
N PRO A 413 15.97 -3.24 0.42
CA PRO A 413 16.98 -4.06 -0.23
C PRO A 413 16.43 -5.35 -0.86
N PHE A 414 15.37 -5.92 -0.28
CA PHE A 414 14.73 -7.10 -0.86
C PHE A 414 13.96 -6.76 -2.14
N GLY A 415 13.27 -5.63 -2.18
CA GLY A 415 12.63 -5.12 -3.39
C GLY A 415 13.63 -4.88 -4.54
N GLU A 416 14.82 -4.34 -4.22
CA GLU A 416 15.91 -4.20 -5.20
C GLU A 416 16.40 -5.57 -5.70
N ALA A 417 16.53 -6.55 -4.81
CA ALA A 417 16.94 -7.91 -5.17
C ALA A 417 15.91 -8.58 -6.10
N ILE A 418 14.62 -8.48 -5.79
CA ILE A 418 13.51 -8.97 -6.62
C ILE A 418 13.57 -8.34 -8.01
N THR A 419 13.67 -7.01 -8.06
CA THR A 419 13.73 -6.24 -9.30
C THR A 419 14.94 -6.64 -10.15
N ALA A 420 16.11 -6.80 -9.54
CA ALA A 420 17.33 -7.24 -10.24
C ALA A 420 17.19 -8.64 -10.85
N VAL A 421 16.53 -9.56 -10.18
CA VAL A 421 16.25 -10.92 -10.67
C VAL A 421 15.25 -10.90 -11.82
N LEU A 422 14.12 -10.19 -11.67
CA LEU A 422 13.10 -10.06 -12.71
C LEU A 422 13.64 -9.43 -14.00
N LEU A 423 14.56 -8.48 -13.88
CA LEU A 423 15.22 -7.83 -15.02
C LEU A 423 16.41 -8.64 -15.58
N GLY A 424 16.72 -9.81 -15.02
CA GLY A 424 17.86 -10.63 -15.43
C GLY A 424 19.24 -10.01 -15.12
N LYS A 425 19.29 -8.99 -14.25
CA LYS A 425 20.54 -8.28 -13.87
C LYS A 425 21.34 -9.01 -12.80
N SER A 426 20.73 -9.96 -12.09
CA SER A 426 21.40 -10.76 -11.05
C SER A 426 20.81 -12.16 -10.97
N THR A 427 21.63 -13.11 -10.50
CA THR A 427 21.11 -14.42 -10.10
C THR A 427 20.46 -14.35 -8.72
N PRO A 428 19.46 -15.21 -8.41
CA PRO A 428 18.81 -15.27 -7.10
C PRO A 428 19.79 -15.24 -5.92
N ALA A 429 20.79 -16.13 -5.91
CA ALA A 429 21.76 -16.22 -4.83
C ALA A 429 22.64 -14.96 -4.68
N LYS A 430 23.01 -14.30 -5.79
CA LYS A 430 23.83 -13.08 -5.75
C LYS A 430 22.97 -11.88 -5.27
N ALA A 431 21.75 -11.76 -5.76
CA ALA A 431 20.83 -10.70 -5.36
C ALA A 431 20.50 -10.80 -3.86
N LEU A 432 20.24 -12.02 -3.38
CA LEU A 432 19.90 -12.25 -1.98
C LEU A 432 21.08 -11.99 -1.04
N ARG A 433 22.32 -12.39 -1.40
CA ARG A 433 23.50 -12.04 -0.60
C ARG A 433 23.65 -10.54 -0.42
N ARG A 434 23.54 -9.76 -1.51
CA ARG A 434 23.60 -8.30 -1.43
C ARG A 434 22.49 -7.75 -0.53
N CYS A 435 21.26 -8.24 -0.68
CA CYS A 435 20.14 -7.88 0.19
C CYS A 435 20.45 -8.16 1.67
N ALA A 436 21.00 -9.35 1.99
CA ALA A 436 21.34 -9.72 3.36
C ALA A 436 22.41 -8.80 3.96
N ASP A 437 23.46 -8.49 3.21
CA ASP A 437 24.53 -7.60 3.65
C ASP A 437 23.99 -6.20 3.98
N GLU A 438 23.18 -5.63 3.10
CA GLU A 438 22.60 -4.29 3.24
C GLU A 438 21.56 -4.25 4.38
N ALA A 439 20.63 -5.22 4.42
CA ALA A 439 19.59 -5.29 5.44
C ALA A 439 20.17 -5.52 6.84
N ASN A 440 21.10 -6.47 6.99
CA ASN A 440 21.69 -6.77 8.29
C ASN A 440 22.52 -5.59 8.84
N ALA A 441 23.28 -4.91 7.96
CA ALA A 441 23.98 -3.69 8.33
C ALA A 441 23.03 -2.56 8.77
N ALA A 442 21.83 -2.48 8.17
CA ALA A 442 20.83 -1.49 8.53
C ALA A 442 20.09 -1.85 9.83
N ILE A 443 19.75 -3.13 10.04
CA ILE A 443 19.14 -3.63 11.27
C ILE A 443 20.03 -3.33 12.47
N ALA A 444 21.35 -3.56 12.34
CA ALA A 444 22.31 -3.30 13.42
C ALA A 444 22.33 -1.83 13.89
N LYS A 445 21.93 -0.87 13.03
CA LYS A 445 21.87 0.56 13.37
C LYS A 445 20.55 0.99 13.99
N VAL A 446 19.48 0.22 13.81
CA VAL A 446 18.13 0.56 14.28
C VAL A 446 17.83 -0.01 15.66
N ARG A 447 18.47 -1.07 16.04
CA ARG A 447 18.37 -1.78 17.34
C ARG A 447 19.62 -1.50 18.17
#